data_15975be0475d1b48fe37c45b04e29bed
#
_entry.id   15975be0475d1b48fe37c45b04e29bed
#
_cell.length_a   1.000
_cell.length_b   1.000
_cell.length_c   1.000
_cell.angle_alpha   90.00
_cell.angle_beta   90.00
_cell.angle_gamma   90.00
#
_symmetry.space_group_name_H-M   'P 1'
#
loop_
_entity.id
_entity.type
_entity.pdbx_description
1 polymer ?
#
loop_
_entity_poly.entity_id
_entity_poly.type
_entity_poly.pdbx_seq_one_letter_code
_entity_poly.pdbx_strand_id
1 'polypeptide(L)'
;YPKELLEREIRNYQKFIIENRSLGECDHPESTVVSLKNASHLIKEAYFKDNIVYGVVELLSTPSGKILQSLVESGVKLGISSRGVGSTKTQGDYQIVQDDFQLICWDFVSEPSTPGAFMLSEGKEISKDILKEIFNKSDRVDRILNEILINKGKK
;
A
#
# COMPACT_ATOMS: atom_id res chain seq x y z
N TYR A 1 -11.84 4.84 -3.25
CA TYR A 1 -11.10 6.11 -3.20
C TYR A 1 -11.28 6.88 -4.50
N PRO A 2 -11.72 8.16 -4.49
CA PRO A 2 -11.67 9.05 -5.67
C PRO A 2 -10.22 9.26 -6.13
N LYS A 3 -10.01 9.35 -7.44
CA LYS A 3 -8.67 9.48 -8.05
C LYS A 3 -7.94 10.72 -7.54
N GLU A 4 -8.60 11.87 -7.61
CA GLU A 4 -8.03 13.15 -7.20
C GLU A 4 -7.62 13.17 -5.73
N LEU A 5 -8.40 12.49 -4.88
CA LEU A 5 -8.10 12.31 -3.47
C LEU A 5 -6.78 11.56 -3.27
N LEU A 6 -6.61 10.45 -3.96
CA LEU A 6 -5.39 9.65 -3.85
C LEU A 6 -4.16 10.35 -4.43
N GLU A 7 -4.30 11.03 -5.56
CA GLU A 7 -3.22 11.85 -6.11
C GLU A 7 -2.79 12.95 -5.13
N ARG A 8 -3.75 13.58 -4.45
CA ARG A 8 -3.47 14.56 -3.40
C ARG A 8 -2.71 13.93 -2.23
N GLU A 9 -3.18 12.79 -1.73
CA GLU A 9 -2.58 12.13 -0.58
C GLU A 9 -1.18 11.58 -0.88
N ILE A 10 -0.96 11.03 -2.07
CA ILE A 10 0.38 10.62 -2.51
C ILE A 10 1.33 11.82 -2.57
N ARG A 11 0.87 12.96 -3.08
CA ARG A 11 1.63 14.21 -3.07
C ARG A 11 2.00 14.67 -1.67
N ASN A 12 1.02 14.65 -0.76
CA ASN A 12 1.22 15.01 0.65
C ASN A 12 2.19 14.05 1.35
N TYR A 13 2.16 12.77 0.98
CA TYR A 13 3.00 11.74 1.59
C TYR A 13 4.48 11.84 1.17
N GLN A 14 4.80 12.51 0.05
CA GLN A 14 6.18 12.66 -0.42
C GLN A 14 7.12 13.25 0.63
N LYS A 15 6.64 14.17 1.49
CA LYS A 15 7.43 14.74 2.58
C LYS A 15 7.97 13.67 3.54
N PHE A 16 7.15 12.65 3.86
CA PHE A 16 7.58 11.56 4.75
C PHE A 16 8.63 10.67 4.08
N ILE A 17 8.52 10.46 2.76
CA ILE A 17 9.51 9.72 1.98
C ILE A 17 10.84 10.46 1.95
N ILE A 18 10.83 11.76 1.61
CA ILE A 18 12.03 12.61 1.53
C ILE A 18 12.75 12.69 2.88
N GLU A 19 11.99 12.76 3.98
CA GLU A 19 12.51 12.86 5.32
C GLU A 19 12.85 11.50 5.96
N ASN A 20 12.73 10.38 5.23
CA ASN A 20 12.89 9.00 5.72
C ASN A 20 12.02 8.68 6.95
N ARG A 21 10.79 9.17 6.97
CA ARG A 21 9.79 8.96 8.04
C ARG A 21 8.56 8.15 7.59
N SER A 22 8.58 7.62 6.38
CA SER A 22 7.49 6.90 5.72
C SER A 22 7.37 5.46 6.21
N LEU A 23 7.31 5.27 7.52
CA LEU A 23 7.24 3.95 8.16
C LEU A 23 5.86 3.31 8.00
N GLY A 24 5.82 1.98 7.97
CA GLY A 24 4.61 1.18 8.05
C GLY A 24 4.79 -0.03 8.98
N GLU A 25 3.69 -0.70 9.27
CA GLU A 25 3.61 -1.81 10.23
C GLU A 25 3.05 -3.07 9.56
N CYS A 26 3.02 -4.17 10.31
CA CYS A 26 2.30 -5.38 9.95
C CYS A 26 0.87 -5.34 10.51
N ASP A 27 -0.05 -6.08 9.84
CA ASP A 27 -1.41 -6.38 10.31
C ASP A 27 -2.38 -5.20 10.44
N HIS A 28 -2.04 -4.03 9.89
CA HIS A 28 -2.95 -2.88 9.78
C HIS A 28 -3.61 -2.49 11.12
N PRO A 29 -2.87 -2.02 12.12
CA PRO A 29 -3.41 -1.63 13.41
C PRO A 29 -4.38 -0.44 13.30
N GLU A 30 -5.36 -0.35 14.19
CA GLU A 30 -6.36 0.73 14.20
C GLU A 30 -5.81 2.12 14.61
N SER A 31 -4.54 2.18 15.00
CA SER A 31 -3.90 3.43 15.44
C SER A 31 -3.72 4.44 14.30
N THR A 32 -3.95 5.71 14.60
CA THR A 32 -3.64 6.84 13.71
C THR A 32 -2.17 7.22 13.69
N VAL A 33 -1.35 6.59 14.53
CA VAL A 33 0.09 6.83 14.64
C VAL A 33 0.84 5.52 14.39
N VAL A 34 1.88 5.58 13.57
CA VAL A 34 2.76 4.43 13.34
C VAL A 34 3.61 4.18 14.60
N SER A 35 3.54 2.97 15.13
CA SER A 35 4.34 2.56 16.29
C SER A 35 5.78 2.27 15.86
N LEU A 36 6.74 3.01 16.41
CA LEU A 36 8.17 2.75 16.16
C LEU A 36 8.58 1.34 16.61
N LYS A 37 7.96 0.83 17.67
CA LYS A 37 8.21 -0.51 18.19
C LYS A 37 7.81 -1.61 17.20
N ASN A 38 6.77 -1.36 16.40
CA ASN A 38 6.21 -2.31 15.44
C ASN A 38 6.59 -2.01 13.99
N ALA A 39 7.36 -0.94 13.76
CA ALA A 39 7.77 -0.54 12.41
C ALA A 39 8.50 -1.70 11.72
N SER A 40 8.05 -2.04 10.52
CA SER A 40 8.53 -3.20 9.76
C SER A 40 9.19 -2.83 8.44
N HIS A 41 8.84 -1.68 7.88
CA HIS A 41 9.28 -1.25 6.56
C HIS A 41 9.25 0.26 6.40
N LEU A 42 9.90 0.74 5.35
CA LEU A 42 9.93 2.12 4.93
C LEU A 42 9.49 2.22 3.47
N ILE A 43 8.58 3.13 3.17
CA ILE A 43 8.21 3.43 1.79
C ILE A 43 9.29 4.33 1.19
N LYS A 44 9.96 3.87 0.12
CA LYS A 44 11.00 4.60 -0.57
C LYS A 44 10.48 5.45 -1.72
N GLU A 45 9.42 4.95 -2.37
CA GLU A 45 8.74 5.63 -3.44
C GLU A 45 7.23 5.36 -3.35
N ALA A 46 6.43 6.33 -3.74
CA ALA A 46 5.00 6.17 -3.98
C ALA A 46 4.59 7.09 -5.11
N TYR A 47 3.92 6.55 -6.11
CA TYR A 47 3.46 7.31 -7.28
C TYR A 47 2.20 6.71 -7.87
N PHE A 48 1.49 7.52 -8.65
CA PHE A 48 0.25 7.16 -9.31
C PHE A 48 0.49 7.00 -10.82
N LYS A 49 0.10 5.87 -11.37
CA LYS A 49 0.22 5.56 -12.80
C LYS A 49 -0.93 4.66 -13.24
N ASP A 50 -1.60 5.00 -14.34
CA ASP A 50 -2.67 4.20 -14.96
C ASP A 50 -3.77 3.78 -13.97
N ASN A 51 -4.22 4.71 -13.10
CA ASN A 51 -5.18 4.51 -12.02
C ASN A 51 -4.74 3.51 -10.92
N ILE A 52 -3.44 3.24 -10.83
CA ILE A 52 -2.83 2.36 -9.84
C ILE A 52 -1.82 3.16 -9.01
N VAL A 53 -1.80 2.92 -7.71
CA VAL A 53 -0.74 3.40 -6.83
C VAL A 53 0.36 2.36 -6.78
N TYR A 54 1.56 2.75 -7.16
CA TYR A 54 2.77 1.96 -7.06
C TYR A 54 3.71 2.51 -6.00
N GLY A 55 4.55 1.66 -5.46
CA GLY A 55 5.58 2.10 -4.55
C GLY A 55 6.75 1.13 -4.48
N VAL A 56 7.84 1.62 -3.91
CA VAL A 56 9.02 0.81 -3.55
C VAL A 56 9.12 0.77 -2.03
N VAL A 57 9.30 -0.41 -1.47
CA VAL A 57 9.38 -0.67 -0.04
C VAL A 57 10.71 -1.26 0.32
N GLU A 58 11.31 -0.73 1.36
CA GLU A 58 12.48 -1.30 2.03
C GLU A 58 12.05 -2.00 3.32
N LEU A 59 12.33 -3.30 3.44
CA LEU A 59 12.09 -4.03 4.68
C LEU A 59 13.22 -3.72 5.67
N LEU A 60 12.83 -3.30 6.88
CA LEU A 60 13.77 -2.92 7.92
C LEU A 60 14.31 -4.14 8.67
N SER A 61 15.47 -3.99 9.30
CA SER A 61 16.07 -5.01 10.20
C SER A 61 15.47 -5.03 11.60
N THR A 62 14.29 -4.44 11.79
CA THR A 62 13.51 -4.52 13.03
C THR A 62 12.94 -5.93 13.22
N PRO A 63 12.49 -6.32 14.42
CA PRO A 63 11.84 -7.62 14.63
C PRO A 63 10.69 -7.88 13.64
N SER A 64 9.78 -6.92 13.47
CA SER A 64 8.66 -7.02 12.51
C SER A 64 9.13 -7.06 11.06
N GLY A 65 10.16 -6.28 10.70
CA GLY A 65 10.74 -6.31 9.36
C GLY A 65 11.41 -7.64 9.04
N LYS A 66 12.07 -8.28 10.01
CA LYS A 66 12.65 -9.62 9.84
C LYS A 66 11.59 -10.70 9.61
N ILE A 67 10.42 -10.57 10.26
CA ILE A 67 9.27 -11.45 9.99
C ILE A 67 8.86 -11.33 8.53
N LEU A 68 8.69 -10.12 8.01
CA LEU A 68 8.34 -9.88 6.61
C LEU A 68 9.41 -10.42 5.65
N GLN A 69 10.70 -10.22 5.96
CA GLN A 69 11.80 -10.78 5.16
C GLN A 69 11.71 -12.30 5.07
N SER A 70 11.51 -12.98 6.20
CA SER A 70 11.38 -14.44 6.24
C SER A 70 10.16 -14.94 5.45
N LEU A 71 9.04 -14.24 5.53
CA LEU A 71 7.83 -14.58 4.79
C LEU A 71 8.07 -14.45 3.27
N VAL A 72 8.69 -13.36 2.83
CA VAL A 72 9.02 -13.13 1.43
C VAL A 72 10.01 -14.18 0.91
N GLU A 73 11.04 -14.49 1.67
CA GLU A 73 12.03 -15.52 1.32
C GLU A 73 11.41 -16.92 1.24
N SER A 74 10.38 -17.18 2.02
CA SER A 74 9.58 -18.41 1.99
C SER A 74 8.56 -18.45 0.86
N GLY A 75 8.46 -17.40 0.03
CA GLY A 75 7.53 -17.32 -1.09
C GLY A 75 6.10 -16.93 -0.71
N VAL A 76 5.90 -16.41 0.50
CA VAL A 76 4.58 -15.93 0.95
C VAL A 76 4.22 -14.66 0.19
N LYS A 77 3.00 -14.63 -0.34
CA LYS A 77 2.44 -13.46 -1.01
C LYS A 77 1.86 -12.50 0.01
N LEU A 78 2.49 -11.36 0.17
CA LEU A 78 2.05 -10.32 1.12
C LEU A 78 1.17 -9.28 0.44
N GLY A 79 0.09 -8.90 1.11
CA GLY A 79 -0.78 -7.81 0.70
C GLY A 79 -0.30 -6.47 1.23
N ILE A 80 -0.77 -5.39 0.59
CA ILE A 80 -0.55 -4.00 1.00
C ILE A 80 -1.90 -3.34 1.20
N SER A 81 -2.04 -2.60 2.30
CA SER A 81 -3.24 -1.84 2.61
C SER A 81 -2.89 -0.43 3.06
N SER A 82 -3.61 0.56 2.53
CA SER A 82 -3.49 1.95 2.98
C SER A 82 -4.21 2.13 4.32
N ARG A 83 -3.54 2.76 5.28
CA ARG A 83 -4.12 3.20 6.54
C ARG A 83 -4.27 4.72 6.54
N GLY A 84 -5.45 5.19 6.88
CA GLY A 84 -5.75 6.61 6.93
C GLY A 84 -6.95 6.91 7.83
N VAL A 85 -7.22 8.18 8.00
CA VAL A 85 -8.39 8.70 8.73
C VAL A 85 -9.21 9.57 7.81
N GLY A 86 -10.52 9.50 7.94
CA GLY A 86 -11.46 10.27 7.14
C GLY A 86 -12.86 9.70 7.24
N SER A 87 -13.84 10.45 6.74
CA SER A 87 -15.21 9.99 6.65
C SER A 87 -15.47 9.19 5.39
N THR A 88 -16.51 8.38 5.41
CA THR A 88 -17.01 7.66 4.25
C THR A 88 -18.49 7.98 4.03
N LYS A 89 -18.93 7.92 2.79
CA LYS A 89 -20.34 8.04 2.41
C LYS A 89 -20.78 6.78 1.67
N THR A 90 -21.88 6.23 2.12
CA THR A 90 -22.50 5.06 1.45
C THR A 90 -23.13 5.50 0.13
N GLN A 91 -22.79 4.80 -0.95
CA GLN A 91 -23.42 4.96 -2.25
C GLN A 91 -23.69 3.58 -2.85
N GLY A 92 -24.95 3.14 -2.79
CA GLY A 92 -25.29 1.76 -3.12
C GLY A 92 -24.60 0.78 -2.18
N ASP A 93 -23.89 -0.19 -2.75
CA ASP A 93 -23.15 -1.22 -2.01
C ASP A 93 -21.71 -0.80 -1.63
N TYR A 94 -21.33 0.45 -1.88
CA TYR A 94 -19.97 0.94 -1.70
C TYR A 94 -19.87 2.01 -0.63
N GLN A 95 -18.70 2.06 0.03
CA GLN A 95 -18.29 3.16 0.89
C GLN A 95 -17.30 4.04 0.10
N ILE A 96 -17.67 5.29 -0.12
CA ILE A 96 -16.81 6.27 -0.81
C ILE A 96 -16.10 7.12 0.22
N VAL A 97 -14.78 7.09 0.19
CA VAL A 97 -13.91 7.93 1.03
C VAL A 97 -14.09 9.39 0.63
N GLN A 98 -14.27 10.26 1.62
CA GLN A 98 -14.53 11.68 1.43
C GLN A 98 -13.24 12.52 1.44
N ASP A 99 -13.36 13.79 1.10
CA ASP A 99 -12.23 14.74 0.94
C ASP A 99 -11.45 15.03 2.23
N ASP A 100 -12.01 14.71 3.39
CA ASP A 100 -11.36 14.83 4.68
C ASP A 100 -10.35 13.71 4.98
N PHE A 101 -10.22 12.73 4.06
CA PHE A 101 -9.28 11.63 4.21
C PHE A 101 -7.83 12.11 4.24
N GLN A 102 -7.06 11.54 5.17
CA GLN A 102 -5.63 11.75 5.33
C GLN A 102 -4.94 10.39 5.38
N LEU A 103 -4.01 10.16 4.47
CA LEU A 103 -3.19 8.97 4.45
C LEU A 103 -2.15 9.02 5.56
N ILE A 104 -2.10 7.96 6.37
CA ILE A 104 -1.12 7.78 7.45
C ILE A 104 0.09 7.01 6.93
N CYS A 105 -0.15 5.82 6.39
CA CYS A 105 0.89 4.93 5.88
C CYS A 105 0.29 3.82 4.99
N TRP A 106 1.15 2.96 4.48
CA TRP A 106 0.78 1.65 3.95
C TRP A 106 1.34 0.57 4.86
N ASP A 107 0.51 -0.44 5.16
CA ASP A 107 0.84 -1.57 6.02
C ASP A 107 0.90 -2.87 5.21
N PHE A 108 1.73 -3.82 5.64
CA PHE A 108 1.68 -5.19 5.13
C PHE A 108 0.59 -5.99 5.83
N VAL A 109 -0.22 -6.69 5.04
CA VAL A 109 -1.35 -7.48 5.53
C VAL A 109 -1.38 -8.85 4.84
N SER A 110 -2.01 -9.82 5.47
CA SER A 110 -2.24 -11.14 4.87
C SER A 110 -3.30 -11.08 3.76
N GLU A 111 -4.36 -10.28 3.96
CA GLU A 111 -5.47 -10.13 3.03
C GLU A 111 -5.76 -8.62 2.81
N PRO A 112 -5.41 -8.08 1.64
CA PRO A 112 -5.63 -6.66 1.37
C PRO A 112 -7.10 -6.37 1.06
N SER A 113 -7.61 -5.24 1.56
CA SER A 113 -8.96 -4.76 1.26
C SER A 113 -9.16 -4.41 -0.22
N THR A 114 -8.09 -4.00 -0.88
CA THR A 114 -8.10 -3.72 -2.32
C THR A 114 -7.71 -5.00 -3.09
N PRO A 115 -8.59 -5.55 -3.93
CA PRO A 115 -8.26 -6.72 -4.73
C PRO A 115 -6.99 -6.53 -5.58
N GLY A 116 -6.07 -7.48 -5.49
CA GLY A 116 -4.82 -7.45 -6.26
C GLY A 116 -3.71 -6.57 -5.68
N ALA A 117 -3.91 -5.92 -4.53
CA ALA A 117 -2.90 -5.11 -3.87
C ALA A 117 -1.86 -5.98 -3.15
N PHE A 118 -1.04 -6.67 -3.93
CA PHE A 118 0.02 -7.55 -3.43
C PHE A 118 1.39 -7.05 -3.82
N MET A 119 2.34 -7.43 -2.99
CA MET A 119 3.75 -7.20 -3.23
C MET A 119 4.26 -8.03 -4.42
N LEU A 120 5.09 -7.40 -5.24
CA LEU A 120 5.88 -8.05 -6.28
C LEU A 120 7.36 -8.08 -5.90
N SER A 121 8.05 -9.15 -6.22
CA SER A 121 9.50 -9.16 -6.14
C SER A 121 10.08 -8.23 -7.22
N GLU A 122 11.19 -7.55 -6.90
CA GLU A 122 11.89 -6.68 -7.83
C GLU A 122 12.13 -7.38 -9.19
N GLY A 123 11.83 -6.69 -10.29
CA GLY A 123 12.01 -7.20 -11.66
C GLY A 123 10.85 -8.01 -12.22
N LYS A 124 9.75 -8.21 -11.49
CA LYS A 124 8.52 -8.78 -12.03
C LYS A 124 7.50 -7.69 -12.34
N GLU A 125 7.25 -7.48 -13.63
CA GLU A 125 6.11 -6.66 -14.06
C GLU A 125 4.80 -7.45 -13.89
N ILE A 126 3.73 -6.74 -13.55
CA ILE A 126 2.38 -7.31 -13.58
C ILE A 126 2.05 -7.64 -15.03
N SER A 127 1.68 -8.88 -15.30
CA SER A 127 1.23 -9.22 -16.65
C SER A 127 -0.05 -8.44 -16.97
N LYS A 128 -0.15 -7.98 -18.22
CA LYS A 128 -1.36 -7.28 -18.73
C LYS A 128 -2.63 -8.13 -18.56
N ASP A 129 -2.48 -9.44 -18.48
CA ASP A 129 -3.60 -10.37 -18.29
C ASP A 129 -4.11 -10.37 -16.85
N ILE A 130 -3.22 -10.29 -15.86
CA ILE A 130 -3.60 -10.11 -14.45
C ILE A 130 -4.32 -8.76 -14.27
N LEU A 131 -3.80 -7.68 -14.87
CA LEU A 131 -4.46 -6.37 -14.83
C LEU A 131 -5.86 -6.44 -15.46
N LYS A 132 -6.01 -7.09 -16.63
CA LYS A 132 -7.32 -7.27 -17.27
C LYS A 132 -8.28 -8.08 -16.40
N GLU A 133 -7.82 -9.15 -15.75
CA GLU A 133 -8.66 -9.97 -14.89
C GLU A 133 -9.15 -9.17 -13.67
N ILE A 134 -8.29 -8.34 -13.08
CA ILE A 134 -8.63 -7.46 -11.97
C ILE A 134 -9.64 -6.40 -12.41
N PHE A 135 -9.41 -5.76 -13.56
CA PHE A 135 -10.32 -4.76 -14.11
C PHE A 135 -11.65 -5.33 -14.58
N ASN A 136 -11.68 -6.55 -15.12
CA ASN A 136 -12.92 -7.22 -15.57
C ASN A 136 -13.80 -7.71 -14.42
N LYS A 137 -13.22 -8.03 -13.26
CA LYS A 137 -13.98 -8.42 -12.05
C LYS A 137 -14.52 -7.23 -11.26
N SER A 138 -14.11 -6.02 -11.60
CA SER A 138 -14.56 -4.81 -10.94
C SER A 138 -15.39 -3.93 -11.85
N ASP A 139 -16.62 -4.35 -12.13
CA ASP A 139 -17.61 -3.48 -12.74
C ASP A 139 -17.77 -2.21 -11.88
N ARG A 140 -17.36 -1.07 -12.45
CA ARG A 140 -17.81 0.30 -12.16
C ARG A 140 -17.36 1.04 -10.92
N VAL A 141 -16.22 0.77 -10.34
CA VAL A 141 -15.63 1.72 -9.39
C VAL A 141 -14.15 1.88 -9.73
N ASP A 142 -13.66 3.12 -9.75
CA ASP A 142 -12.23 3.45 -9.85
C ASP A 142 -11.47 2.77 -8.69
N ARG A 143 -11.22 1.47 -8.86
CA ARG A 143 -10.44 0.68 -7.91
C ARG A 143 -8.99 0.93 -8.18
N ILE A 144 -8.34 1.52 -7.22
CA ILE A 144 -6.92 1.73 -7.22
C ILE A 144 -6.27 0.50 -6.65
N LEU A 145 -5.45 -0.13 -7.47
CA LEU A 145 -4.56 -1.20 -7.04
C LEU A 145 -3.32 -0.57 -6.42
N ASN A 146 -3.03 -0.95 -5.19
CA ASN A 146 -1.76 -0.61 -4.56
C ASN A 146 -0.80 -1.77 -4.79
N GLU A 147 0.22 -1.57 -5.62
CA GLU A 147 1.30 -2.50 -5.80
C GLU A 147 2.60 -1.87 -5.36
N ILE A 148 3.35 -2.60 -4.58
CA ILE A 148 4.62 -2.15 -4.03
C ILE A 148 5.72 -3.14 -4.43
N LEU A 149 6.75 -2.62 -5.09
CA LEU A 149 7.97 -3.37 -5.39
C LEU A 149 8.89 -3.35 -4.17
N ILE A 150 9.31 -4.53 -3.73
CA ILE A 150 10.32 -4.61 -2.67
C ILE A 150 11.70 -4.48 -3.27
N ASN A 151 12.39 -3.46 -2.83
CA ASN A 151 13.83 -3.33 -3.08
C ASN A 151 14.56 -4.03 -1.93
N LYS A 152 15.19 -5.19 -2.21
CA LYS A 152 16.12 -5.79 -1.26
C LYS A 152 17.33 -4.85 -1.18
N GLY A 153 17.37 -4.07 -0.10
CA GLY A 153 18.50 -3.18 0.15
C GLY A 153 19.80 -3.95 -0.03
N LYS A 154 20.58 -3.58 -1.05
CA LYS A 154 21.96 -4.05 -1.18
C LYS A 154 22.71 -3.55 0.06
N LYS A 155 23.24 -4.50 0.82
CA LYS A 155 24.28 -4.21 1.81
C LYS A 155 25.49 -3.59 1.13
#